data_84b4e8d8f7babc39417d5684fedb3249
#
_entry.id   84b4e8d8f7babc39417d5684fedb3249
#
_cell.length_a   1.000
_cell.length_b   1.000
_cell.length_c   1.000
_cell.angle_alpha   90.00
_cell.angle_beta   90.00
_cell.angle_gamma   90.00
#
_symmetry.space_group_name_H-M   'P 1'
#
loop_
_entity.id
_entity.type
_entity.pdbx_description
1 polymer ?
#
loop_
_entity_poly.entity_id
_entity_poly.type
_entity_poly.pdbx_seq_one_letter_code
_entity_poly.pdbx_strand_id
1 'polypeptide(L)'
;MNALIQVKNITKKYGGLTANNDISFDVSENEILSVIGPNGAGKSTLFKMISSFTPTTSGEVLYRGERISNLKPHIVARKGIVRTFQETTIFKNMTVHESVVVAQHLRAKASLAGYFWGSKTAQEDVSNFGKYADELLEFLGMSEISNEQASNLPQGNLRALGIAIGLATATKVLLLDEPFAGMNYDETMNMVNLVRSVRNERGVTIMLVEHDMPAVMNISDRIVVLNFGEKIAEGTPSEIQNNEKVIEAYLGSADDEIGM
;
A
#
# COMPACT_ATOMS: atom_id res chain seq x y z
N MET A 1 -12.91 10.76 16.77
CA MET A 1 -12.35 9.39 16.56
C MET A 1 -10.84 9.51 16.68
N ASN A 2 -10.17 8.57 17.33
CA ASN A 2 -8.70 8.62 17.36
C ASN A 2 -8.16 8.19 15.99
N ALA A 3 -7.32 9.01 15.38
CA ALA A 3 -6.68 8.70 14.12
C ALA A 3 -5.78 7.46 14.28
N LEU A 4 -5.84 6.54 13.31
CA LEU A 4 -5.00 5.34 13.27
C LEU A 4 -3.56 5.70 12.90
N ILE A 5 -3.41 6.54 11.84
CA ILE A 5 -2.13 7.15 11.44
C ILE A 5 -2.28 8.66 11.52
N GLN A 6 -1.26 9.33 12.05
CA GLN A 6 -1.14 10.78 12.01
C GLN A 6 0.17 11.16 11.32
N VAL A 7 0.05 11.91 10.27
CA VAL A 7 1.18 12.52 9.56
C VAL A 7 1.24 13.98 10.01
N LYS A 8 2.33 14.39 10.65
CA LYS A 8 2.47 15.71 11.28
C LYS A 8 3.68 16.46 10.72
N ASN A 9 3.41 17.50 9.94
CA ASN A 9 4.38 18.45 9.41
C ASN A 9 5.61 17.76 8.78
N ILE A 10 5.38 16.63 8.07
CA ILE A 10 6.48 15.88 7.50
C ILE A 10 7.07 16.60 6.29
N THR A 11 8.38 16.70 6.30
CA THR A 11 9.17 17.27 5.21
C THR A 11 10.25 16.30 4.77
N LYS A 12 10.50 16.22 3.48
CA LYS A 12 11.60 15.48 2.89
C LYS A 12 12.41 16.33 1.94
N LYS A 13 13.71 16.44 2.23
CA LYS A 13 14.68 17.12 1.36
C LYS A 13 15.74 16.15 0.87
N TYR A 14 16.11 16.26 -0.39
CA TYR A 14 17.21 15.57 -1.03
C TYR A 14 18.19 16.62 -1.57
N GLY A 15 19.22 16.95 -0.77
CA GLY A 15 20.09 18.09 -1.11
C GLY A 15 19.29 19.38 -1.19
N GLY A 16 19.32 20.03 -2.36
CA GLY A 16 18.57 21.27 -2.62
C GLY A 16 17.09 21.06 -2.99
N LEU A 17 16.68 19.83 -3.31
CA LEU A 17 15.30 19.53 -3.70
C LEU A 17 14.44 19.22 -2.49
N THR A 18 13.31 19.91 -2.31
CA THR A 18 12.27 19.57 -1.32
C THR A 18 11.20 18.75 -2.03
N ALA A 19 11.20 17.43 -1.76
CA ALA A 19 10.25 16.50 -2.36
C ALA A 19 8.87 16.49 -1.68
N ASN A 20 8.83 16.78 -0.38
CA ASN A 20 7.62 17.00 0.40
C ASN A 20 7.88 18.13 1.40
N ASN A 21 6.93 19.01 1.59
CA ASN A 21 7.03 20.19 2.42
C ASN A 21 5.82 20.32 3.34
N ASP A 22 6.04 20.20 4.63
CA ASP A 22 5.07 20.46 5.71
C ASP A 22 3.71 19.75 5.55
N ILE A 23 3.73 18.47 5.13
CA ILE A 23 2.52 17.69 4.90
C ILE A 23 1.94 17.19 6.23
N SER A 24 0.65 17.45 6.44
CA SER A 24 -0.10 16.97 7.61
C SER A 24 -1.49 16.47 7.20
N PHE A 25 -1.84 15.27 7.65
CA PHE A 25 -3.17 14.67 7.57
C PHE A 25 -3.25 13.46 8.51
N ASP A 26 -4.47 13.02 8.78
CA ASP A 26 -4.76 11.84 9.58
C ASP A 26 -5.37 10.73 8.71
N VAL A 27 -5.27 9.47 9.16
CA VAL A 27 -5.96 8.32 8.56
C VAL A 27 -6.77 7.64 9.63
N SER A 28 -8.05 7.40 9.37
CA SER A 28 -8.95 6.71 10.28
C SER A 28 -8.83 5.19 10.17
N GLU A 29 -9.25 4.47 11.20
CA GLU A 29 -9.34 3.01 11.13
C GLU A 29 -10.44 2.60 10.12
N ASN A 30 -10.15 1.57 9.32
CA ASN A 30 -11.04 1.05 8.28
C ASN A 30 -11.42 2.06 7.17
N GLU A 31 -10.54 3.02 6.91
CA GLU A 31 -10.66 4.02 5.84
C GLU A 31 -9.91 3.58 4.58
N ILE A 32 -10.41 3.95 3.40
CA ILE A 32 -9.65 3.98 2.16
C ILE A 32 -9.30 5.43 1.86
N LEU A 33 -8.05 5.80 2.12
CA LEU A 33 -7.49 7.12 1.83
C LEU A 33 -6.64 7.05 0.56
N SER A 34 -7.00 7.85 -0.45
CA SER A 34 -6.17 8.00 -1.65
C SER A 34 -5.28 9.23 -1.57
N VAL A 35 -4.05 9.10 -2.09
CA VAL A 35 -3.14 10.22 -2.30
C VAL A 35 -2.94 10.39 -3.80
N ILE A 36 -3.37 11.53 -4.33
CA ILE A 36 -3.29 11.84 -5.76
C ILE A 36 -2.46 13.10 -6.02
N GLY A 37 -2.19 13.39 -7.27
CA GLY A 37 -1.45 14.59 -7.72
C GLY A 37 -0.68 14.31 -9.00
N PRO A 38 -0.18 15.32 -9.69
CA PRO A 38 0.63 15.20 -10.89
C PRO A 38 1.90 14.36 -10.68
N ASN A 39 2.55 14.00 -11.79
CA ASN A 39 3.86 13.36 -11.73
C ASN A 39 4.87 14.27 -11.03
N GLY A 40 5.70 13.72 -10.18
CA GLY A 40 6.62 14.53 -9.37
C GLY A 40 6.02 15.22 -8.14
N ALA A 41 4.71 15.14 -7.87
CA ALA A 41 4.07 15.78 -6.72
C ALA A 41 4.52 15.27 -5.33
N GLY A 42 5.37 14.23 -5.26
CA GLY A 42 5.90 13.72 -3.99
C GLY A 42 5.15 12.52 -3.39
N LYS A 43 4.14 11.97 -4.08
CA LYS A 43 3.29 10.86 -3.60
C LYS A 43 4.08 9.63 -3.13
N SER A 44 4.96 9.09 -3.98
CA SER A 44 5.76 7.90 -3.64
C SER A 44 6.79 8.18 -2.54
N THR A 45 7.29 9.44 -2.44
CA THR A 45 8.16 9.86 -1.34
C THR A 45 7.39 9.89 -0.02
N LEU A 46 6.16 10.39 -0.03
CA LEU A 46 5.26 10.36 1.13
C LEU A 46 5.05 8.93 1.63
N PHE A 47 4.72 7.99 0.74
CA PHE A 47 4.54 6.57 1.11
C PHE A 47 5.82 5.93 1.65
N LYS A 48 6.98 6.27 1.07
CA LYS A 48 8.28 5.82 1.59
C LYS A 48 8.55 6.33 3.00
N MET A 49 8.12 7.55 3.34
CA MET A 49 8.25 8.10 4.69
C MET A 49 7.29 7.45 5.67
N ILE A 50 6.02 7.25 5.31
CA ILE A 50 5.03 6.59 6.17
C ILE A 50 5.43 5.15 6.48
N SER A 51 5.93 4.41 5.50
CA SER A 51 6.44 3.05 5.67
C SER A 51 7.87 2.97 6.21
N SER A 52 8.47 4.12 6.51
CA SER A 52 9.85 4.27 7.05
C SER A 52 10.97 3.71 6.15
N PHE A 53 10.71 3.51 4.85
CA PHE A 53 11.75 3.19 3.86
C PHE A 53 12.68 4.38 3.57
N THR A 54 12.20 5.59 3.81
CA THR A 54 12.97 6.82 3.70
C THR A 54 12.76 7.64 4.96
N PRO A 55 13.83 8.09 5.64
CA PRO A 55 13.68 8.91 6.82
C PRO A 55 13.10 10.29 6.45
N THR A 56 12.26 10.84 7.34
CA THR A 56 11.81 12.24 7.27
C THR A 56 12.98 13.18 7.57
N THR A 57 13.00 14.35 6.93
CA THR A 57 13.94 15.42 7.29
C THR A 57 13.45 16.15 8.54
N SER A 58 12.14 16.42 8.63
CA SER A 58 11.46 16.96 9.81
C SER A 58 10.05 16.43 9.91
N GLY A 59 9.37 16.70 11.03
CA GLY A 59 8.05 16.19 11.34
C GLY A 59 8.05 14.74 11.80
N GLU A 60 6.87 14.17 11.95
CA GLU A 60 6.72 12.80 12.47
C GLU A 60 5.50 12.09 11.90
N VAL A 61 5.58 10.77 11.88
CA VAL A 61 4.45 9.87 11.61
C VAL A 61 4.17 9.08 12.88
N LEU A 62 2.92 9.10 13.33
CA LEU A 62 2.46 8.33 14.48
C LEU A 62 1.51 7.24 14.00
N TYR A 63 1.60 6.07 14.60
CA TYR A 63 0.66 4.97 14.45
C TYR A 63 0.10 4.60 15.81
N ARG A 64 -1.22 4.71 15.98
CA ARG A 64 -1.89 4.53 17.29
C ARG A 64 -1.26 5.37 18.40
N GLY A 65 -0.85 6.60 18.08
CA GLY A 65 -0.19 7.52 18.99
C GLY A 65 1.31 7.26 19.24
N GLU A 66 1.87 6.16 18.75
CA GLU A 66 3.30 5.87 18.85
C GLU A 66 4.05 6.37 17.62
N ARG A 67 5.19 7.02 17.82
CA ARG A 67 6.04 7.48 16.71
C ARG A 67 6.66 6.30 15.97
N ILE A 68 6.45 6.26 14.65
CA ILE A 68 7.00 5.24 13.75
C ILE A 68 8.00 5.81 12.74
N SER A 69 8.00 7.14 12.54
CA SER A 69 8.94 7.79 11.64
C SER A 69 10.39 7.48 12.01
N ASN A 70 11.19 7.16 10.99
CA ASN A 70 12.61 6.83 11.10
C ASN A 70 12.95 5.53 11.86
N LEU A 71 11.95 4.69 12.15
CA LEU A 71 12.19 3.31 12.57
C LEU A 71 12.68 2.49 11.37
N LYS A 72 13.25 1.31 11.62
CA LYS A 72 13.59 0.37 10.54
C LYS A 72 12.31 -0.17 9.89
N PRO A 73 12.24 -0.31 8.54
CA PRO A 73 11.02 -0.75 7.84
C PRO A 73 10.41 -2.04 8.38
N HIS A 74 11.23 -3.04 8.73
CA HIS A 74 10.73 -4.30 9.28
C HIS A 74 10.07 -4.15 10.67
N ILE A 75 10.42 -3.11 11.44
CA ILE A 75 9.75 -2.79 12.72
C ILE A 75 8.36 -2.20 12.44
N VAL A 76 8.26 -1.33 11.44
CA VAL A 76 6.97 -0.74 11.02
C VAL A 76 6.06 -1.83 10.47
N ALA A 77 6.59 -2.76 9.66
CA ALA A 77 5.84 -3.91 9.17
C ALA A 77 5.32 -4.80 10.31
N ARG A 78 6.15 -5.10 11.32
CA ARG A 78 5.73 -5.86 12.52
C ARG A 78 4.65 -5.15 13.35
N LYS A 79 4.59 -3.81 13.31
CA LYS A 79 3.50 -3.04 13.93
C LYS A 79 2.19 -3.13 13.15
N GLY A 80 2.21 -3.63 11.91
CA GLY A 80 1.05 -3.86 11.07
C GLY A 80 0.86 -2.84 9.96
N ILE A 81 1.89 -2.08 9.58
CA ILE A 81 1.86 -1.20 8.40
C ILE A 81 2.75 -1.81 7.33
N VAL A 82 2.15 -2.26 6.25
CA VAL A 82 2.85 -2.92 5.15
C VAL A 82 2.61 -2.16 3.85
N ARG A 83 3.66 -1.97 3.08
CA ARG A 83 3.59 -1.41 1.74
C ARG A 83 3.76 -2.53 0.72
N THR A 84 2.87 -2.60 -0.25
CA THR A 84 3.10 -3.42 -1.44
C THR A 84 4.22 -2.78 -2.27
N PHE A 85 5.03 -3.60 -2.86
CA PHE A 85 6.08 -3.13 -3.74
C PHE A 85 5.63 -3.27 -5.19
N GLN A 86 6.16 -2.41 -6.07
CA GLN A 86 6.06 -2.62 -7.50
C GLN A 86 6.69 -3.97 -7.88
N GLU A 87 6.30 -4.55 -9.00
CA GLU A 87 6.55 -5.91 -9.51
C GLU A 87 7.93 -6.55 -9.27
N THR A 88 8.96 -5.76 -9.06
CA THR A 88 10.35 -6.23 -8.94
C THR A 88 10.64 -7.01 -7.65
N THR A 89 9.71 -7.02 -6.70
CA THR A 89 9.92 -7.59 -5.35
C THR A 89 9.27 -8.96 -5.16
N ILE A 90 8.52 -9.46 -6.13
CA ILE A 90 7.92 -10.80 -6.07
C ILE A 90 8.99 -11.82 -6.49
N PHE A 91 9.10 -12.90 -5.71
CA PHE A 91 9.99 -14.01 -6.07
C PHE A 91 9.44 -14.75 -7.28
N LYS A 92 9.91 -14.39 -8.48
CA LYS A 92 9.39 -14.83 -9.77
C LYS A 92 9.33 -16.35 -9.95
N ASN A 93 10.23 -17.08 -9.29
CA ASN A 93 10.34 -18.54 -9.38
C ASN A 93 9.51 -19.28 -8.31
N MET A 94 8.85 -18.56 -7.40
CA MET A 94 7.93 -19.17 -6.43
C MET A 94 6.53 -19.24 -7.04
N THR A 95 5.75 -20.22 -6.59
CA THR A 95 4.33 -20.26 -6.88
C THR A 95 3.58 -19.17 -6.11
N VAL A 96 2.36 -18.91 -6.52
CA VAL A 96 1.44 -18.00 -5.80
C VAL A 96 1.30 -18.42 -4.35
N HIS A 97 1.02 -19.70 -4.10
CA HIS A 97 0.88 -20.26 -2.75
C HIS A 97 2.17 -20.12 -1.94
N GLU A 98 3.33 -20.52 -2.49
CA GLU A 98 4.62 -20.39 -1.80
C GLU A 98 4.93 -18.94 -1.42
N SER A 99 4.62 -17.98 -2.29
CA SER A 99 4.82 -16.55 -2.04
C SER A 99 4.02 -16.08 -0.83
N VAL A 100 2.76 -16.52 -0.70
CA VAL A 100 1.89 -16.20 0.42
C VAL A 100 2.35 -16.89 1.71
N VAL A 101 2.80 -18.15 1.63
CA VAL A 101 3.36 -18.89 2.78
C VAL A 101 4.61 -18.19 3.32
N VAL A 102 5.56 -17.84 2.44
CA VAL A 102 6.81 -17.17 2.84
C VAL A 102 6.55 -15.79 3.45
N ALA A 103 5.57 -15.04 2.97
CA ALA A 103 5.21 -13.74 3.53
C ALA A 103 4.79 -13.81 5.01
N GLN A 104 4.35 -14.97 5.50
CA GLN A 104 3.96 -15.17 6.90
C GLN A 104 5.13 -15.31 7.87
N HIS A 105 6.40 -15.27 7.40
CA HIS A 105 7.57 -15.45 8.25
C HIS A 105 7.64 -14.49 9.47
N LEU A 106 7.03 -13.30 9.38
CA LEU A 106 6.92 -12.36 10.50
C LEU A 106 6.04 -12.89 11.64
N ARG A 107 5.21 -13.91 11.38
CA ARG A 107 4.31 -14.56 12.34
C ARG A 107 4.88 -15.87 12.90
N ALA A 108 6.03 -16.31 12.40
CA ALA A 108 6.67 -17.56 12.81
C ALA A 108 6.95 -17.57 14.32
N LYS A 109 6.60 -18.67 14.98
CA LYS A 109 6.84 -18.90 16.40
C LYS A 109 8.11 -19.72 16.62
N ALA A 110 8.43 -20.60 15.66
CA ALA A 110 9.63 -21.41 15.73
C ALA A 110 10.89 -20.58 15.47
N SER A 111 11.99 -20.94 16.15
CA SER A 111 13.30 -20.36 15.88
C SER A 111 13.87 -20.91 14.56
N LEU A 112 14.87 -20.22 13.97
CA LEU A 112 15.58 -20.73 12.79
C LEU A 112 16.16 -22.13 13.01
N ALA A 113 16.72 -22.40 14.19
CA ALA A 113 17.18 -23.73 14.56
C ALA A 113 16.02 -24.74 14.60
N GLY A 114 14.83 -24.34 15.10
CA GLY A 114 13.63 -25.16 15.10
C GLY A 114 13.20 -25.58 13.71
N TYR A 115 13.25 -24.69 12.73
CA TYR A 115 12.98 -25.00 11.33
C TYR A 115 14.02 -25.97 10.74
N PHE A 116 15.30 -25.75 11.06
CA PHE A 116 16.38 -26.60 10.56
C PHE A 116 16.30 -28.05 11.09
N TRP A 117 15.96 -28.24 12.37
CA TRP A 117 15.81 -29.55 12.99
C TRP A 117 14.38 -30.13 12.96
N GLY A 118 13.45 -29.46 12.29
CA GLY A 118 12.08 -29.97 12.15
C GLY A 118 11.32 -30.06 13.48
N SER A 119 11.48 -29.08 14.36
CA SER A 119 10.78 -29.05 15.64
C SER A 119 9.25 -29.09 15.46
N LYS A 120 8.53 -29.58 16.47
CA LYS A 120 7.06 -29.64 16.45
C LYS A 120 6.44 -28.26 16.17
N THR A 121 6.98 -27.19 16.79
CA THR A 121 6.52 -25.81 16.55
C THR A 121 6.74 -25.38 15.11
N ALA A 122 7.86 -25.78 14.48
CA ALA A 122 8.11 -25.46 13.08
C ALA A 122 7.13 -26.19 12.14
N GLN A 123 6.81 -27.46 12.44
CA GLN A 123 5.82 -28.23 11.67
C GLN A 123 4.41 -27.63 11.82
N GLU A 124 4.04 -27.19 13.02
CA GLU A 124 2.78 -26.48 13.29
C GLU A 124 2.73 -25.14 12.53
N ASP A 125 3.81 -24.35 12.53
CA ASP A 125 3.89 -23.10 11.77
C ASP A 125 3.68 -23.35 10.27
N VAL A 126 4.39 -24.32 9.68
CA VAL A 126 4.27 -24.65 8.24
C VAL A 126 2.85 -25.08 7.90
N SER A 127 2.24 -25.95 8.70
CA SER A 127 0.85 -26.38 8.49
C SER A 127 -0.15 -25.23 8.58
N ASN A 128 0.00 -24.36 9.56
CA ASN A 128 -0.88 -23.21 9.76
C ASN A 128 -0.69 -22.16 8.66
N PHE A 129 0.54 -21.93 8.20
CA PHE A 129 0.82 -21.00 7.10
C PHE A 129 0.24 -21.49 5.78
N GLY A 130 0.31 -22.80 5.50
CA GLY A 130 -0.32 -23.38 4.31
C GLY A 130 -1.83 -23.17 4.32
N LYS A 131 -2.51 -23.55 5.41
CA LYS A 131 -3.97 -23.36 5.54
C LYS A 131 -4.40 -21.91 5.40
N TYR A 132 -3.68 -21.00 6.06
CA TYR A 132 -3.99 -19.58 5.96
C TYR A 132 -3.73 -19.03 4.54
N ALA A 133 -2.71 -19.55 3.82
CA ALA A 133 -2.47 -19.20 2.44
C ALA A 133 -3.63 -19.64 1.55
N ASP A 134 -4.13 -20.88 1.72
CA ASP A 134 -5.28 -21.38 0.98
C ASP A 134 -6.53 -20.53 1.22
N GLU A 135 -6.87 -20.23 2.48
CA GLU A 135 -8.00 -19.36 2.86
C GLU A 135 -7.87 -17.94 2.28
N LEU A 136 -6.65 -17.39 2.26
CA LEU A 136 -6.41 -16.07 1.74
C LEU A 136 -6.50 -16.03 0.21
N LEU A 137 -5.98 -17.04 -0.48
CA LEU A 137 -6.07 -17.16 -1.93
C LEU A 137 -7.50 -17.41 -2.38
N GLU A 138 -8.28 -18.18 -1.63
CA GLU A 138 -9.72 -18.35 -1.88
C GLU A 138 -10.46 -17.02 -1.75
N PHE A 139 -10.21 -16.27 -0.68
CA PHE A 139 -10.79 -14.93 -0.46
C PHE A 139 -10.48 -13.96 -1.61
N LEU A 140 -9.28 -14.03 -2.18
CA LEU A 140 -8.83 -13.16 -3.26
C LEU A 140 -9.19 -13.70 -4.66
N GLY A 141 -9.86 -14.85 -4.76
CA GLY A 141 -10.22 -15.49 -6.04
C GLY A 141 -9.02 -16.05 -6.82
N MET A 142 -7.94 -16.42 -6.12
CA MET A 142 -6.69 -16.89 -6.71
C MET A 142 -6.43 -18.40 -6.54
N SER A 143 -7.41 -19.17 -6.07
CA SER A 143 -7.23 -20.60 -5.78
C SER A 143 -6.83 -21.42 -7.01
N GLU A 144 -7.41 -21.14 -8.18
CA GLU A 144 -7.12 -21.88 -9.42
C GLU A 144 -5.67 -21.70 -9.90
N ILE A 145 -5.06 -20.55 -9.61
CA ILE A 145 -3.70 -20.21 -10.01
C ILE A 145 -2.67 -20.38 -8.88
N SER A 146 -3.08 -20.98 -7.75
CA SER A 146 -2.25 -21.12 -6.55
C SER A 146 -0.90 -21.84 -6.80
N ASN A 147 -0.88 -22.78 -7.74
CA ASN A 147 0.30 -23.54 -8.12
C ASN A 147 1.08 -22.94 -9.30
N GLU A 148 0.60 -21.85 -9.89
CA GLU A 148 1.32 -21.17 -10.97
C GLU A 148 2.50 -20.37 -10.43
N GLN A 149 3.57 -20.31 -11.20
CA GLN A 149 4.71 -19.45 -10.87
C GLN A 149 4.34 -17.98 -11.07
N ALA A 150 4.80 -17.11 -10.15
CA ALA A 150 4.53 -15.68 -10.23
C ALA A 150 5.03 -15.05 -11.54
N SER A 151 6.09 -15.61 -12.16
CA SER A 151 6.60 -15.16 -13.45
C SER A 151 5.61 -15.32 -14.61
N ASN A 152 4.64 -16.22 -14.50
CA ASN A 152 3.70 -16.56 -15.56
C ASN A 152 2.36 -15.81 -15.42
N LEU A 153 2.18 -15.06 -14.34
CA LEU A 153 0.93 -14.37 -14.06
C LEU A 153 0.74 -13.13 -14.93
N PRO A 154 -0.50 -12.89 -15.42
CA PRO A 154 -0.89 -11.59 -15.94
C PRO A 154 -0.71 -10.47 -14.91
N GLN A 155 -0.61 -9.23 -15.39
CA GLN A 155 -0.37 -8.04 -14.57
C GLN A 155 -1.36 -7.91 -13.41
N GLY A 156 -2.66 -8.07 -13.66
CA GLY A 156 -3.69 -7.99 -12.63
C GLY A 156 -3.50 -9.00 -11.51
N ASN A 157 -3.17 -10.25 -11.87
CA ASN A 157 -2.91 -11.31 -10.89
C ASN A 157 -1.62 -11.06 -10.09
N LEU A 158 -0.59 -10.47 -10.70
CA LEU A 158 0.63 -10.05 -9.98
C LEU A 158 0.32 -8.97 -8.93
N ARG A 159 -0.55 -8.00 -9.25
CA ARG A 159 -1.01 -6.98 -8.31
C ARG A 159 -1.83 -7.59 -7.17
N ALA A 160 -2.76 -8.50 -7.49
CA ALA A 160 -3.52 -9.25 -6.49
C ALA A 160 -2.61 -10.10 -5.59
N LEU A 161 -1.58 -10.73 -6.14
CA LEU A 161 -0.56 -11.45 -5.36
C LEU A 161 0.21 -10.51 -4.43
N GLY A 162 0.53 -9.30 -4.87
CA GLY A 162 1.13 -8.27 -4.01
C GLY A 162 0.26 -7.92 -2.81
N ILE A 163 -1.06 -7.81 -3.01
CA ILE A 163 -2.05 -7.63 -1.92
C ILE A 163 -2.08 -8.86 -1.01
N ALA A 164 -2.10 -10.07 -1.58
CA ALA A 164 -2.07 -11.32 -0.81
C ALA A 164 -0.83 -11.40 0.10
N ILE A 165 0.35 -11.10 -0.42
CA ILE A 165 1.61 -11.04 0.33
C ILE A 165 1.52 -10.02 1.48
N GLY A 166 0.96 -8.84 1.21
CA GLY A 166 0.73 -7.82 2.24
C GLY A 166 -0.20 -8.33 3.36
N LEU A 167 -1.33 -8.92 3.00
CA LEU A 167 -2.32 -9.46 3.94
C LEU A 167 -1.77 -10.64 4.74
N ALA A 168 -0.92 -11.47 4.14
CA ALA A 168 -0.32 -12.64 4.80
C ALA A 168 0.52 -12.27 6.03
N THR A 169 1.01 -11.05 6.12
CA THR A 169 1.74 -10.53 7.29
C THR A 169 0.84 -10.17 8.48
N ALA A 170 -0.49 -10.33 8.38
CA ALA A 170 -1.51 -9.86 9.33
C ALA A 170 -1.51 -8.33 9.49
N THR A 171 -1.32 -7.62 8.39
CA THR A 171 -1.30 -6.16 8.35
C THR A 171 -2.62 -5.55 8.84
N LYS A 172 -2.54 -4.36 9.42
CA LYS A 172 -3.68 -3.51 9.79
C LYS A 172 -3.83 -2.32 8.87
N VAL A 173 -2.73 -1.90 8.25
CA VAL A 173 -2.68 -0.83 7.26
C VAL A 173 -1.90 -1.32 6.05
N LEU A 174 -2.54 -1.28 4.89
CA LEU A 174 -1.94 -1.64 3.62
C LEU A 174 -1.74 -0.40 2.76
N LEU A 175 -0.48 -0.13 2.41
CA LEU A 175 -0.10 0.96 1.52
C LEU A 175 0.05 0.38 0.11
N LEU A 176 -0.83 0.77 -0.80
CA LEU A 176 -0.87 0.34 -2.20
C LEU A 176 -0.27 1.42 -3.09
N ASP A 177 0.77 1.08 -3.84
CA ASP A 177 1.45 1.99 -4.74
C ASP A 177 1.10 1.64 -6.18
N GLU A 178 0.23 2.45 -6.79
CA GLU A 178 -0.32 2.29 -8.15
C GLU A 178 -0.89 0.88 -8.42
N PRO A 179 -1.84 0.41 -7.59
CA PRO A 179 -2.37 -0.95 -7.71
C PRO A 179 -3.15 -1.18 -9.01
N PHE A 180 -3.58 -0.14 -9.72
CA PHE A 180 -4.38 -0.24 -10.95
C PHE A 180 -3.55 -0.02 -12.24
N ALA A 181 -2.25 0.30 -12.11
CA ALA A 181 -1.40 0.62 -13.26
C ALA A 181 -1.31 -0.53 -14.27
N GLY A 182 -1.53 -0.22 -15.56
CA GLY A 182 -1.40 -1.17 -16.66
C GLY A 182 -2.61 -2.09 -16.88
N MET A 183 -3.73 -1.85 -16.17
CA MET A 183 -4.97 -2.61 -16.31
C MET A 183 -5.94 -1.93 -17.29
N ASN A 184 -6.75 -2.73 -17.96
CA ASN A 184 -7.91 -2.22 -18.67
C ASN A 184 -9.04 -1.88 -17.68
N TYR A 185 -10.15 -1.29 -18.17
CA TYR A 185 -11.23 -0.84 -17.31
C TYR A 185 -11.85 -1.96 -16.45
N ASP A 186 -12.11 -3.13 -17.03
CA ASP A 186 -12.74 -4.25 -16.32
C ASP A 186 -11.79 -4.83 -15.26
N GLU A 187 -10.51 -4.95 -15.59
CA GLU A 187 -9.47 -5.37 -14.64
C GLU A 187 -9.34 -4.37 -13.48
N THR A 188 -9.35 -3.07 -13.79
CA THR A 188 -9.34 -2.00 -12.79
C THR A 188 -10.53 -2.11 -11.84
N MET A 189 -11.75 -2.29 -12.38
CA MET A 189 -12.95 -2.41 -11.56
C MET A 189 -12.97 -3.69 -10.70
N ASN A 190 -12.44 -4.79 -11.21
CA ASN A 190 -12.24 -6.01 -10.43
C ASN A 190 -11.26 -5.78 -9.28
N MET A 191 -10.14 -5.09 -9.52
CA MET A 191 -9.18 -4.75 -8.48
C MET A 191 -9.74 -3.76 -7.46
N VAL A 192 -10.54 -2.77 -7.88
CA VAL A 192 -11.29 -1.86 -6.99
C VAL A 192 -12.19 -2.65 -6.05
N ASN A 193 -12.95 -3.63 -6.58
CA ASN A 193 -13.81 -4.48 -5.77
C ASN A 193 -13.01 -5.35 -4.80
N LEU A 194 -11.88 -5.92 -5.23
CA LEU A 194 -10.98 -6.69 -4.38
C LEU A 194 -10.47 -5.86 -3.20
N VAL A 195 -9.96 -4.65 -3.47
CA VAL A 195 -9.45 -3.74 -2.43
C VAL A 195 -10.57 -3.34 -1.46
N ARG A 196 -11.79 -3.12 -1.98
CA ARG A 196 -12.97 -2.83 -1.14
C ARG A 196 -13.35 -4.02 -0.24
N SER A 197 -13.29 -5.26 -0.75
CA SER A 197 -13.53 -6.47 0.06
C SER A 197 -12.46 -6.63 1.15
N VAL A 198 -11.20 -6.36 0.84
CA VAL A 198 -10.10 -6.36 1.84
C VAL A 198 -10.42 -5.40 2.99
N ARG A 199 -10.85 -4.18 2.70
CA ARG A 199 -11.27 -3.22 3.73
C ARG A 199 -12.47 -3.72 4.52
N ASN A 200 -13.53 -4.15 3.82
CA ASN A 200 -14.82 -4.45 4.45
C ASN A 200 -14.81 -5.75 5.25
N GLU A 201 -14.17 -6.81 4.73
CA GLU A 201 -14.25 -8.16 5.28
C GLU A 201 -13.05 -8.51 6.17
N ARG A 202 -11.88 -7.91 5.91
CA ARG A 202 -10.67 -8.12 6.72
C ARG A 202 -10.37 -6.97 7.69
N GLY A 203 -11.12 -5.87 7.62
CA GLY A 203 -10.95 -4.71 8.51
C GLY A 203 -9.59 -4.03 8.35
N VAL A 204 -9.03 -4.03 7.15
CA VAL A 204 -7.72 -3.45 6.85
C VAL A 204 -7.92 -2.01 6.37
N THR A 205 -7.26 -1.07 7.02
CA THR A 205 -7.16 0.32 6.55
C THR A 205 -6.28 0.39 5.32
N ILE A 206 -6.70 1.10 4.30
CA ILE A 206 -5.99 1.18 3.02
C ILE A 206 -5.57 2.61 2.74
N MET A 207 -4.33 2.79 2.39
CA MET A 207 -3.86 4.00 1.74
C MET A 207 -3.38 3.64 0.34
N LEU A 208 -3.79 4.39 -0.66
CA LEU A 208 -3.34 4.16 -2.03
C LEU A 208 -2.81 5.42 -2.70
N VAL A 209 -1.78 5.26 -3.51
CA VAL A 209 -1.30 6.27 -4.46
C VAL A 209 -1.78 5.84 -5.83
N GLU A 210 -2.47 6.73 -6.53
CA GLU A 210 -3.02 6.44 -7.85
C GLU A 210 -3.10 7.69 -8.72
N HIS A 211 -3.22 7.47 -10.02
CA HIS A 211 -3.45 8.49 -11.03
C HIS A 211 -4.68 8.17 -11.92
N ASP A 212 -5.28 6.97 -11.79
CA ASP A 212 -6.55 6.60 -12.43
C ASP A 212 -7.70 7.26 -11.65
N MET A 213 -8.12 8.44 -12.12
CA MET A 213 -9.15 9.24 -11.43
C MET A 213 -10.50 8.53 -11.33
N PRO A 214 -11.02 7.83 -12.37
CA PRO A 214 -12.23 7.03 -12.25
C PRO A 214 -12.17 5.99 -11.13
N ALA A 215 -11.07 5.25 -11.01
CA ALA A 215 -10.88 4.27 -9.94
C ALA A 215 -10.79 4.94 -8.56
N VAL A 216 -10.01 6.02 -8.44
CA VAL A 216 -9.86 6.80 -7.20
C VAL A 216 -11.19 7.32 -6.70
N MET A 217 -11.98 7.97 -7.58
CA MET A 217 -13.28 8.52 -7.23
C MET A 217 -14.29 7.44 -6.83
N ASN A 218 -14.14 6.24 -7.36
CA ASN A 218 -15.01 5.11 -7.03
C ASN A 218 -14.70 4.47 -5.69
N ILE A 219 -13.41 4.36 -5.32
CA ILE A 219 -12.98 3.55 -4.18
C ILE A 219 -12.78 4.34 -2.89
N SER A 220 -12.42 5.62 -2.98
CA SER A 220 -11.93 6.40 -1.85
C SER A 220 -13.06 6.89 -0.94
N ASP A 221 -12.83 6.80 0.37
CA ASP A 221 -13.65 7.53 1.34
C ASP A 221 -13.19 8.99 1.42
N ARG A 222 -11.86 9.21 1.33
CA ARG A 222 -11.25 10.54 1.36
C ARG A 222 -9.99 10.56 0.48
N ILE A 223 -9.69 11.73 -0.05
CA ILE A 223 -8.58 11.97 -0.96
C ILE A 223 -7.72 13.12 -0.44
N VAL A 224 -6.41 12.92 -0.43
CA VAL A 224 -5.39 13.95 -0.21
C VAL A 224 -4.73 14.26 -1.54
N VAL A 225 -4.68 15.53 -1.90
CA VAL A 225 -4.09 15.98 -3.16
C VAL A 225 -2.77 16.66 -2.90
N LEU A 226 -1.71 16.17 -3.56
CA LEU A 226 -0.39 16.77 -3.53
C LEU A 226 -0.08 17.48 -4.84
N ASN A 227 0.61 18.60 -4.74
CA ASN A 227 1.21 19.30 -5.88
C ASN A 227 2.54 19.92 -5.44
N PHE A 228 3.62 19.74 -6.23
CA PHE A 228 4.97 20.22 -5.93
C PHE A 228 5.43 19.97 -4.48
N GLY A 229 5.08 18.80 -3.93
CA GLY A 229 5.47 18.42 -2.57
C GLY A 229 4.60 19.00 -1.45
N GLU A 230 3.54 19.71 -1.75
CA GLU A 230 2.63 20.32 -0.78
C GLU A 230 1.23 19.72 -0.86
N LYS A 231 0.50 19.67 0.25
CA LYS A 231 -0.92 19.29 0.28
C LYS A 231 -1.75 20.50 -0.14
N ILE A 232 -2.39 20.42 -1.31
CA ILE A 232 -3.23 21.50 -1.84
C ILE A 232 -4.71 21.35 -1.52
N ALA A 233 -5.17 20.11 -1.31
CA ALA A 233 -6.55 19.81 -0.95
C ALA A 233 -6.66 18.50 -0.17
N GLU A 234 -7.77 18.36 0.58
CA GLU A 234 -8.18 17.15 1.28
C GLU A 234 -9.71 17.17 1.40
N GLY A 235 -10.37 16.05 1.10
CA GLY A 235 -11.83 15.95 1.15
C GLY A 235 -12.36 14.64 0.57
N THR A 236 -13.69 14.54 0.52
CA THR A 236 -14.39 13.46 -0.18
C THR A 236 -14.16 13.52 -1.69
N PRO A 237 -14.38 12.42 -2.44
CA PRO A 237 -14.28 12.43 -3.90
C PRO A 237 -15.06 13.58 -4.55
N SER A 238 -16.28 13.85 -4.10
CA SER A 238 -17.12 14.93 -4.63
C SER A 238 -16.55 16.33 -4.39
N GLU A 239 -15.95 16.57 -3.19
CA GLU A 239 -15.31 17.84 -2.86
C GLU A 239 -14.04 18.06 -3.71
N ILE A 240 -13.25 17.00 -3.90
CA ILE A 240 -12.00 17.05 -4.68
C ILE A 240 -12.30 17.29 -6.17
N GLN A 241 -13.31 16.64 -6.72
CA GLN A 241 -13.71 16.80 -8.12
C GLN A 241 -14.10 18.25 -8.47
N ASN A 242 -14.65 18.98 -7.52
CA ASN A 242 -15.12 20.36 -7.70
C ASN A 242 -14.12 21.41 -7.16
N ASN A 243 -12.92 21.00 -6.72
CA ASN A 243 -11.95 21.92 -6.15
C ASN A 243 -11.12 22.61 -7.23
N GLU A 244 -11.23 23.93 -7.33
CA GLU A 244 -10.55 24.76 -8.34
C GLU A 244 -9.03 24.56 -8.34
N LYS A 245 -8.40 24.50 -7.15
CA LYS A 245 -6.94 24.28 -7.03
C LYS A 245 -6.51 22.93 -7.57
N VAL A 246 -7.37 21.90 -7.40
CA VAL A 246 -7.09 20.56 -7.91
C VAL A 246 -7.22 20.56 -9.44
N ILE A 247 -8.28 21.16 -9.98
CA ILE A 247 -8.49 21.28 -11.42
C ILE A 247 -7.32 22.01 -12.07
N GLU A 248 -6.90 23.16 -11.52
CA GLU A 248 -5.76 23.96 -12.01
C GLU A 248 -4.45 23.16 -11.99
N ALA A 249 -4.18 22.40 -10.90
CA ALA A 249 -2.97 21.60 -10.77
C ALA A 249 -2.86 20.48 -11.84
N TYR A 250 -4.00 19.95 -12.30
CA TYR A 250 -4.01 18.93 -13.34
C TYR A 250 -4.05 19.53 -14.76
N LEU A 251 -4.70 20.67 -14.97
CA LEU A 251 -4.71 21.37 -16.26
C LEU A 251 -3.35 22.03 -16.57
N GLY A 252 -2.70 22.63 -15.56
CA GLY A 252 -1.37 23.23 -15.73
C GLY A 252 -0.27 22.22 -16.06
N SER A 253 -0.42 20.97 -15.61
CA SER A 253 0.52 19.89 -15.94
C SER A 253 0.37 19.35 -17.37
N ALA A 254 -0.81 19.50 -17.99
CA ALA A 254 -1.03 19.08 -19.38
C ALA A 254 -0.35 20.01 -20.39
N ASP A 255 -0.24 21.30 -20.06
CA ASP A 255 0.43 22.30 -20.93
C ASP A 255 1.97 22.13 -20.89
N ASP A 256 2.54 21.62 -19.79
CA ASP A 256 3.98 21.36 -19.65
C ASP A 256 4.43 20.09 -20.40
N GLU A 257 3.54 19.11 -20.64
CA GLU A 257 3.86 17.88 -21.42
C GLU A 257 3.80 18.09 -22.93
N ILE A 258 3.15 19.17 -23.42
CA ILE A 258 3.02 19.49 -24.86
C ILE A 258 4.15 20.43 -25.33
N GLY A 259 4.93 20.97 -24.41
CA GLY A 259 5.96 21.97 -24.65
C GLY A 259 7.40 21.46 -24.82
N MET A 260 7.63 20.15 -25.04
CA MET A 260 8.96 19.58 -25.35
C MET A 260 8.98 18.90 -26.71
#